data_c26a2f441cd6d2f028185cd19783f69c
#
_entry.id   c26a2f441cd6d2f028185cd19783f69c
#
_cell.length_a   1.000
_cell.length_b   1.000
_cell.length_c   1.000
_cell.angle_alpha   90.00
_cell.angle_beta   90.00
_cell.angle_gamma   90.00
#
_symmetry.space_group_name_H-M   'P 1'
#
loop_
_entity.id
_entity.type
_entity.pdbx_description
1 polymer ?
#
loop_
_entity_poly.entity_id
_entity_poly.type
_entity_poly.pdbx_seq_one_letter_code
_entity_poly.pdbx_strand_id
1 'polypeptide(L)'
;DYLVLATGSYPTRIPGLSIDSPRLLDSTGALDLPAIPKTLLVVGGGYIGLELGSVYAALGTSVSVVEMTPGLLPGADRDLVRPLAQRIEKTFAKVMLSTRVTGMVEAKSGIAVTFEGEGAPASETYDYVLVSIGRRPNSKIPGLETTRVKVDAKGFIETDGQRRTAEPTVFAIGDV
;
A
#
# COMPACT_ATOMS: atom_id res chain seq x y z
N ASP A 1 -21.30 26.35 -16.10
CA ASP A 1 -19.92 25.85 -15.86
C ASP A 1 -20.02 24.54 -15.08
N TYR A 2 -19.04 23.64 -15.28
CA TYR A 2 -18.94 22.36 -14.59
C TYR A 2 -17.60 22.23 -13.91
N LEU A 3 -17.57 21.46 -12.79
CA LEU A 3 -16.37 21.14 -12.03
C LEU A 3 -16.16 19.61 -12.04
N VAL A 4 -14.91 19.17 -12.23
CA VAL A 4 -14.54 17.77 -12.07
C VAL A 4 -13.56 17.65 -10.91
N LEU A 5 -13.94 16.89 -9.87
CA LEU A 5 -13.07 16.53 -8.75
C LEU A 5 -12.27 15.29 -9.15
N ALA A 6 -10.96 15.42 -9.25
CA ALA A 6 -10.04 14.35 -9.62
C ALA A 6 -8.79 14.39 -8.71
N THR A 7 -9.02 14.56 -7.40
CA THR A 7 -7.99 14.82 -6.39
C THR A 7 -7.21 13.57 -5.98
N GLY A 8 -7.61 12.40 -6.48
CA GLY A 8 -6.92 11.14 -6.27
C GLY A 8 -6.95 10.63 -4.85
N SER A 9 -5.94 9.89 -4.48
CA SER A 9 -5.80 9.25 -3.16
C SER A 9 -4.38 9.37 -2.63
N TYR A 10 -4.20 9.12 -1.34
CA TYR A 10 -2.90 9.09 -0.67
C TYR A 10 -2.67 7.74 0.03
N PRO A 11 -1.39 7.31 0.20
CA PRO A 11 -1.07 6.06 0.86
C PRO A 11 -1.57 6.01 2.30
N THR A 12 -2.09 4.87 2.73
CA THR A 12 -2.49 4.64 4.11
C THR A 12 -1.23 4.44 4.97
N ARG A 13 -1.14 5.17 6.08
CA ARG A 13 -0.10 4.98 7.10
C ARG A 13 -0.61 4.08 8.22
N ILE A 14 0.28 3.27 8.80
CA ILE A 14 -0.05 2.43 9.96
C ILE A 14 0.14 3.30 11.21
N PRO A 15 -0.91 3.57 12.01
CA PRO A 15 -0.76 4.30 13.26
C PRO A 15 0.20 3.56 14.21
N GLY A 16 1.15 4.29 14.79
CA GLY A 16 2.12 3.72 15.74
C GLY A 16 3.28 2.93 15.13
N LEU A 17 3.28 2.70 13.80
CA LEU A 17 4.36 2.02 13.09
C LEU A 17 5.11 2.91 12.10
N SER A 18 4.73 4.19 11.99
CA SER A 18 5.47 5.15 11.16
C SER A 18 6.67 5.70 11.92
N ILE A 19 7.84 5.57 11.34
CA ILE A 19 9.09 6.18 11.80
C ILE A 19 9.49 7.27 10.82
N ASP A 20 10.19 8.30 11.30
CA ASP A 20 10.76 9.35 10.45
C ASP A 20 12.11 8.85 9.90
N SER A 21 12.05 8.15 8.77
CA SER A 21 13.21 7.57 8.10
C SER A 21 13.07 7.66 6.59
N PRO A 22 14.11 8.09 5.86
CA PRO A 22 14.13 8.07 4.41
C PRO A 22 14.12 6.64 3.83
N ARG A 23 14.28 5.63 4.67
CA ARG A 23 14.23 4.21 4.31
C ARG A 23 12.83 3.61 4.45
N LEU A 24 11.90 4.32 5.10
CA LEU A 24 10.49 3.94 5.14
C LEU A 24 9.75 4.58 3.97
N LEU A 25 9.40 3.77 2.98
CA LEU A 25 8.78 4.20 1.74
C LEU A 25 7.27 3.94 1.76
N ASP A 26 6.53 4.81 1.13
CA ASP A 26 5.21 4.52 0.59
C ASP A 26 5.30 4.22 -0.92
N SER A 27 4.15 3.99 -1.58
CA SER A 27 4.12 3.68 -3.00
C SER A 27 4.66 4.81 -3.90
N THR A 28 4.62 6.06 -3.45
CA THR A 28 5.17 7.21 -4.18
C THR A 28 6.69 7.25 -4.02
N GLY A 29 7.18 7.20 -2.79
CA GLY A 29 8.61 7.23 -2.51
C GLY A 29 9.37 6.02 -3.08
N ALA A 30 8.68 4.88 -3.24
CA ALA A 30 9.28 3.70 -3.88
C ALA A 30 9.58 3.89 -5.39
N LEU A 31 8.88 4.81 -6.06
CA LEU A 31 9.13 5.14 -7.47
C LEU A 31 10.32 6.10 -7.65
N ASP A 32 10.66 6.86 -6.61
CA ASP A 32 11.75 7.86 -6.64
C ASP A 32 13.05 7.32 -6.03
N LEU A 33 13.16 6.01 -5.82
CA LEU A 33 14.30 5.39 -5.14
C LEU A 33 15.61 5.64 -5.87
N PRO A 34 16.56 6.37 -5.27
CA PRO A 34 17.82 6.76 -5.95
C PRO A 34 18.81 5.60 -6.10
N ALA A 35 18.62 4.51 -5.37
CA ALA A 35 19.50 3.33 -5.39
C ALA A 35 18.69 2.04 -5.17
N ILE A 36 19.13 0.95 -5.79
CA ILE A 36 18.55 -0.38 -5.60
C ILE A 36 19.03 -0.94 -4.25
N PRO A 37 18.15 -1.17 -3.26
CA PRO A 37 18.54 -1.72 -1.97
C PRO A 37 18.94 -3.20 -2.10
N LYS A 38 19.78 -3.70 -1.19
CA LYS A 38 20.09 -5.13 -1.13
C LYS A 38 18.88 -5.92 -0.61
N THR A 39 18.18 -5.38 0.39
CA THR A 39 17.01 -6.01 1.01
C THR A 39 15.83 -5.02 1.10
N LEU A 40 14.64 -5.49 0.74
CA LEU A 40 13.39 -4.73 0.82
C LEU A 40 12.32 -5.57 1.51
N LEU A 41 11.70 -5.03 2.54
CA LEU A 41 10.46 -5.58 3.07
C LEU A 41 9.26 -4.84 2.46
N VAL A 42 8.34 -5.58 1.87
CA VAL A 42 7.03 -5.08 1.44
C VAL A 42 6.00 -5.43 2.52
N VAL A 43 5.39 -4.42 3.12
CA VAL A 43 4.30 -4.57 4.09
C VAL A 43 2.98 -4.39 3.37
N GLY A 44 2.23 -5.49 3.22
CA GLY A 44 0.98 -5.60 2.48
C GLY A 44 1.13 -6.38 1.17
N GLY A 45 0.44 -7.52 1.09
CA GLY A 45 0.41 -8.42 -0.06
C GLY A 45 -0.64 -8.05 -1.11
N GLY A 46 -1.03 -6.78 -1.19
CA GLY A 46 -1.89 -6.22 -2.23
C GLY A 46 -1.16 -5.97 -3.55
N TYR A 47 -1.91 -5.56 -4.60
CA TYR A 47 -1.35 -5.37 -5.94
C TYR A 47 -0.20 -4.36 -5.99
N ILE A 48 -0.29 -3.23 -5.29
CA ILE A 48 0.79 -2.20 -5.26
C ILE A 48 2.09 -2.79 -4.72
N GLY A 49 2.03 -3.49 -3.58
CA GLY A 49 3.20 -4.09 -2.95
C GLY A 49 3.83 -5.18 -3.81
N LEU A 50 3.01 -6.04 -4.41
CA LEU A 50 3.50 -7.13 -5.25
C LEU A 50 4.07 -6.65 -6.59
N GLU A 51 3.47 -5.62 -7.20
CA GLU A 51 3.99 -4.99 -8.43
C GLU A 51 5.34 -4.33 -8.18
N LEU A 52 5.42 -3.41 -7.21
CA LEU A 52 6.68 -2.74 -6.85
C LEU A 52 7.74 -3.75 -6.38
N GLY A 53 7.37 -4.68 -5.50
CA GLY A 53 8.28 -5.74 -5.05
C GLY A 53 8.81 -6.59 -6.20
N SER A 54 7.98 -6.89 -7.20
CA SER A 54 8.42 -7.64 -8.41
C SER A 54 9.42 -6.85 -9.25
N VAL A 55 9.24 -5.52 -9.37
CA VAL A 55 10.20 -4.65 -10.05
C VAL A 55 11.54 -4.66 -9.32
N TYR A 56 11.54 -4.46 -7.98
CA TYR A 56 12.77 -4.48 -7.20
C TYR A 56 13.46 -5.84 -7.22
N ALA A 57 12.71 -6.94 -7.17
CA ALA A 57 13.28 -8.28 -7.30
C ALA A 57 13.94 -8.48 -8.68
N ALA A 58 13.31 -7.99 -9.75
CA ALA A 58 13.89 -8.04 -11.10
C ALA A 58 15.17 -7.17 -11.24
N LEU A 59 15.29 -6.12 -10.43
CA LEU A 59 16.49 -5.28 -10.35
C LEU A 59 17.59 -5.86 -9.43
N GLY A 60 17.35 -7.02 -8.80
CA GLY A 60 18.35 -7.72 -7.98
C GLY A 60 18.19 -7.53 -6.46
N THR A 61 17.13 -6.86 -6.00
CA THR A 61 16.83 -6.73 -4.57
C THR A 61 16.32 -8.07 -4.01
N SER A 62 16.78 -8.47 -2.84
CA SER A 62 16.20 -9.56 -2.05
C SER A 62 14.91 -9.05 -1.38
N VAL A 63 13.77 -9.37 -1.98
CA VAL A 63 12.45 -8.86 -1.54
C VAL A 63 11.79 -9.88 -0.61
N SER A 64 11.29 -9.41 0.53
CA SER A 64 10.37 -10.14 1.41
C SER A 64 9.01 -9.45 1.42
N VAL A 65 7.92 -10.21 1.49
CA VAL A 65 6.57 -9.66 1.68
C VAL A 65 5.95 -10.18 2.95
N VAL A 66 5.29 -9.30 3.70
CA VAL A 66 4.48 -9.65 4.88
C VAL A 66 3.03 -9.25 4.63
N GLU A 67 2.10 -10.19 4.87
CA GLU A 67 0.67 -10.01 4.68
C GLU A 67 -0.08 -10.57 5.90
N MET A 68 -0.99 -9.76 6.43
CA MET A 68 -1.76 -10.09 7.63
C MET A 68 -2.83 -11.16 7.36
N THR A 69 -3.33 -11.25 6.14
CA THR A 69 -4.30 -12.26 5.72
C THR A 69 -3.63 -13.59 5.31
N PRO A 70 -4.37 -14.71 5.25
CA PRO A 70 -3.79 -16.01 4.88
C PRO A 70 -3.44 -16.16 3.39
N GLY A 71 -3.55 -15.10 2.59
CA GLY A 71 -3.23 -15.16 1.16
C GLY A 71 -2.94 -13.79 0.55
N LEU A 72 -2.10 -13.77 -0.46
CA LEU A 72 -1.83 -12.58 -1.28
C LEU A 72 -3.10 -12.12 -2.00
N LEU A 73 -3.16 -10.84 -2.37
CA LEU A 73 -4.31 -10.20 -3.04
C LEU A 73 -5.64 -10.51 -2.35
N PRO A 74 -5.83 -10.09 -1.09
CA PRO A 74 -7.10 -10.32 -0.40
C PRO A 74 -8.27 -9.71 -1.21
N GLY A 75 -9.34 -10.52 -1.38
CA GLY A 75 -10.52 -10.11 -2.17
C GLY A 75 -10.50 -10.53 -3.65
N ALA A 76 -9.37 -10.99 -4.19
CA ALA A 76 -9.32 -11.57 -5.54
C ALA A 76 -9.62 -13.09 -5.51
N ASP A 77 -10.13 -13.64 -6.63
CA ASP A 77 -10.42 -15.05 -6.78
C ASP A 77 -9.14 -15.91 -6.63
N ARG A 78 -9.22 -16.93 -5.80
CA ARG A 78 -8.05 -17.73 -5.40
C ARG A 78 -7.40 -18.52 -6.54
N ASP A 79 -8.15 -18.92 -7.54
CA ASP A 79 -7.65 -19.56 -8.75
C ASP A 79 -6.82 -18.60 -9.61
N LEU A 80 -7.21 -17.31 -9.70
CA LEU A 80 -6.44 -16.28 -10.37
C LEU A 80 -5.17 -15.88 -9.59
N VAL A 81 -5.23 -15.92 -8.25
CA VAL A 81 -4.07 -15.59 -7.40
C VAL A 81 -3.02 -16.70 -7.41
N ARG A 82 -3.43 -17.97 -7.56
CA ARG A 82 -2.53 -19.12 -7.46
C ARG A 82 -1.29 -19.04 -8.38
N PRO A 83 -1.40 -18.75 -9.69
CA PRO A 83 -0.22 -18.64 -10.56
C PRO A 83 0.70 -17.48 -10.13
N LEU A 84 0.14 -16.35 -9.68
CA LEU A 84 0.92 -15.24 -9.17
C LEU A 84 1.65 -15.62 -7.88
N ALA A 85 0.97 -16.25 -6.91
CA ALA A 85 1.57 -16.67 -5.65
C ALA A 85 2.76 -17.61 -5.90
N GLN A 86 2.60 -18.62 -6.78
CA GLN A 86 3.69 -19.52 -7.19
C GLN A 86 4.88 -18.78 -7.81
N ARG A 87 4.64 -17.71 -8.56
CA ARG A 87 5.71 -16.87 -9.11
C ARG A 87 6.39 -16.07 -8.02
N ILE A 88 5.63 -15.43 -7.14
CA ILE A 88 6.15 -14.65 -6.02
C ILE A 88 7.01 -15.52 -5.08
N GLU A 89 6.57 -16.72 -4.73
CA GLU A 89 7.32 -17.68 -3.93
C GLU A 89 8.68 -18.06 -4.54
N LYS A 90 8.80 -18.01 -5.87
CA LYS A 90 10.07 -18.31 -6.59
C LYS A 90 10.97 -17.08 -6.75
N THR A 91 10.42 -15.89 -6.71
CA THR A 91 11.15 -14.65 -7.02
C THR A 91 11.46 -13.82 -5.78
N PHE A 92 10.63 -13.89 -4.74
CA PHE A 92 10.87 -13.22 -3.48
C PHE A 92 11.66 -14.13 -2.52
N ALA A 93 12.45 -13.52 -1.67
CA ALA A 93 13.23 -14.24 -0.66
C ALA A 93 12.33 -14.88 0.41
N LYS A 94 11.24 -14.19 0.78
CA LYS A 94 10.28 -14.67 1.79
C LYS A 94 8.87 -14.18 1.47
N VAL A 95 7.88 -15.04 1.76
CA VAL A 95 6.45 -14.70 1.76
C VAL A 95 5.89 -15.08 3.12
N MET A 96 5.58 -14.08 3.93
CA MET A 96 5.08 -14.24 5.30
C MET A 96 3.58 -13.89 5.32
N LEU A 97 2.73 -14.91 5.25
CA LEU A 97 1.27 -14.79 5.33
C LEU A 97 0.82 -14.91 6.79
N SER A 98 -0.42 -14.50 7.08
CA SER A 98 -0.98 -14.51 8.44
C SER A 98 -0.03 -13.87 9.46
N THR A 99 0.75 -12.89 9.00
CA THR A 99 1.82 -12.25 9.77
C THR A 99 1.60 -10.74 9.83
N ARG A 100 1.72 -10.18 11.02
CA ARG A 100 1.55 -8.74 11.28
C ARG A 100 2.87 -8.11 11.66
N VAL A 101 3.13 -6.89 11.16
CA VAL A 101 4.19 -6.03 11.66
C VAL A 101 3.71 -5.38 12.96
N THR A 102 4.48 -5.49 14.03
CA THR A 102 4.16 -4.95 15.36
C THR A 102 5.08 -3.81 15.79
N GLY A 103 6.22 -3.63 15.11
CA GLY A 103 7.16 -2.55 15.41
C GLY A 103 8.12 -2.29 14.28
N MET A 104 8.59 -1.04 14.18
CA MET A 104 9.66 -0.61 13.29
C MET A 104 10.57 0.34 14.04
N VAL A 105 11.88 0.15 13.96
CA VAL A 105 12.88 1.02 14.58
C VAL A 105 14.01 1.25 13.59
N GLU A 106 14.44 2.52 13.44
CA GLU A 106 15.62 2.85 12.65
C GLU A 106 16.87 2.26 13.31
N ALA A 107 17.67 1.55 12.53
CA ALA A 107 18.96 0.97 12.92
C ALA A 107 20.07 1.50 12.01
N LYS A 108 21.34 1.35 12.41
CA LYS A 108 22.49 1.83 11.61
C LYS A 108 22.50 1.24 10.20
N SER A 109 22.11 -0.02 10.04
CA SER A 109 22.14 -0.75 8.76
C SER A 109 20.80 -0.79 8.02
N GLY A 110 19.72 -0.19 8.55
CA GLY A 110 18.39 -0.27 7.94
C GLY A 110 17.28 -0.06 8.95
N ILE A 111 16.13 -0.64 8.69
CA ILE A 111 14.97 -0.64 9.59
C ILE A 111 14.82 -2.04 10.21
N ALA A 112 14.91 -2.13 11.53
CA ALA A 112 14.57 -3.34 12.27
C ALA A 112 13.05 -3.42 12.40
N VAL A 113 12.47 -4.53 11.92
CA VAL A 113 11.02 -4.77 11.90
C VAL A 113 10.70 -5.95 12.78
N THR A 114 9.71 -5.80 13.65
CA THR A 114 9.20 -6.83 14.55
C THR A 114 7.91 -7.42 13.99
N PHE A 115 7.77 -8.73 14.06
CA PHE A 115 6.65 -9.45 13.50
C PHE A 115 5.90 -10.26 14.57
N GLU A 116 4.63 -10.53 14.30
CA GLU A 116 3.79 -11.48 15.03
C GLU A 116 3.04 -12.34 14.01
N GLY A 117 3.25 -13.65 14.07
CA GLY A 117 2.64 -14.64 13.19
C GLY A 117 3.30 -15.99 13.37
N GLU A 118 2.61 -17.07 13.02
CA GLU A 118 3.14 -18.43 13.11
C GLU A 118 4.28 -18.63 12.10
N GLY A 119 5.45 -19.05 12.58
CA GLY A 119 6.63 -19.28 11.75
C GLY A 119 7.35 -18.01 11.29
N ALA A 120 6.87 -16.83 11.67
CA ALA A 120 7.57 -15.57 11.36
C ALA A 120 8.79 -15.38 12.29
N PRO A 121 9.88 -14.75 11.81
CA PRO A 121 10.98 -14.34 12.67
C PRO A 121 10.47 -13.31 13.69
N ALA A 122 11.01 -13.30 14.91
CA ALA A 122 10.64 -12.30 15.90
C ALA A 122 11.00 -10.87 15.45
N SER A 123 12.15 -10.72 14.80
CA SER A 123 12.60 -9.45 14.20
C SER A 123 13.59 -9.69 13.06
N GLU A 124 13.62 -8.79 12.09
CA GLU A 124 14.59 -8.79 10.99
C GLU A 124 14.87 -7.37 10.52
N THR A 125 16.09 -7.12 10.02
CA THR A 125 16.50 -5.79 9.54
C THR A 125 16.56 -5.77 8.02
N TYR A 126 15.96 -4.73 7.42
CA TYR A 126 15.93 -4.50 5.98
C TYR A 126 16.54 -3.13 5.64
N ASP A 127 17.19 -3.02 4.48
CA ASP A 127 17.73 -1.73 4.03
C ASP A 127 16.61 -0.70 3.87
N TYR A 128 15.47 -1.13 3.28
CA TYR A 128 14.27 -0.32 3.09
C TYR A 128 13.01 -1.12 3.42
N VAL A 129 11.96 -0.40 3.80
CA VAL A 129 10.64 -0.96 4.05
C VAL A 129 9.62 -0.17 3.22
N LEU A 130 8.84 -0.87 2.37
CA LEU A 130 7.73 -0.31 1.62
C LEU A 130 6.41 -0.65 2.32
N VAL A 131 5.67 0.37 2.75
CA VAL A 131 4.33 0.21 3.31
C VAL A 131 3.28 0.43 2.23
N SER A 132 2.55 -0.64 1.87
CA SER A 132 1.56 -0.69 0.78
C SER A 132 0.26 -1.37 1.23
N ILE A 133 -0.30 -0.88 2.34
CA ILE A 133 -1.51 -1.45 3.00
C ILE A 133 -2.82 -0.82 2.53
N GLY A 134 -2.81 -0.16 1.39
CA GLY A 134 -3.96 0.49 0.79
C GLY A 134 -3.79 1.99 0.63
N ARG A 135 -4.84 2.62 0.10
CA ARG A 135 -4.91 4.06 -0.16
C ARG A 135 -6.20 4.63 0.40
N ARG A 136 -6.21 5.93 0.67
CA ARG A 136 -7.40 6.66 1.12
C ARG A 136 -7.73 7.75 0.12
N PRO A 137 -9.02 7.97 -0.20
CA PRO A 137 -9.43 9.02 -1.12
C PRO A 137 -9.11 10.40 -0.56
N ASN A 138 -8.68 11.31 -1.43
CA ASN A 138 -8.38 12.69 -1.08
C ASN A 138 -9.62 13.57 -1.26
N SER A 139 -10.67 13.28 -0.50
CA SER A 139 -11.97 13.93 -0.53
C SER A 139 -12.15 15.03 0.52
N LYS A 140 -11.17 15.25 1.40
CA LYS A 140 -11.19 16.37 2.36
C LYS A 140 -10.79 17.66 1.66
N ILE A 141 -11.68 18.16 0.79
CA ILE A 141 -11.46 19.34 -0.03
C ILE A 141 -12.08 20.54 0.69
N PRO A 142 -11.33 21.62 0.97
CA PRO A 142 -11.89 22.81 1.59
C PRO A 142 -13.07 23.38 0.78
N GLY A 143 -14.19 23.68 1.45
CA GLY A 143 -15.41 24.17 0.83
C GLY A 143 -16.35 23.08 0.32
N LEU A 144 -15.96 21.81 0.28
CA LEU A 144 -16.84 20.72 -0.16
C LEU A 144 -18.09 20.61 0.73
N GLU A 145 -17.95 20.91 2.02
CA GLU A 145 -19.01 20.93 3.03
C GLU A 145 -20.09 22.00 2.77
N THR A 146 -19.81 22.99 1.93
CA THR A 146 -20.79 24.02 1.52
C THR A 146 -21.63 23.62 0.32
N THR A 147 -21.34 22.46 -0.28
CA THR A 147 -22.02 21.90 -1.45
C THR A 147 -22.95 20.75 -1.05
N ARG A 148 -23.70 20.21 -2.01
CA ARG A 148 -24.49 19.00 -1.83
C ARG A 148 -23.70 17.70 -2.06
N VAL A 149 -22.41 17.79 -2.38
CA VAL A 149 -21.54 16.62 -2.57
C VAL A 149 -21.52 15.78 -1.29
N LYS A 150 -21.73 14.48 -1.45
CA LYS A 150 -21.72 13.51 -0.34
C LYS A 150 -20.44 12.68 -0.38
N VAL A 151 -19.94 12.37 0.79
CA VAL A 151 -18.78 11.49 0.99
C VAL A 151 -19.23 10.29 1.82
N ASP A 152 -18.93 9.08 1.38
CA ASP A 152 -19.30 7.85 2.07
C ASP A 152 -18.47 7.60 3.35
N ALA A 153 -18.82 6.58 4.11
CA ALA A 153 -18.13 6.21 5.35
C ALA A 153 -16.67 5.77 5.13
N LYS A 154 -16.30 5.40 3.90
CA LYS A 154 -14.92 5.05 3.52
C LYS A 154 -14.12 6.25 3.03
N GLY A 155 -14.78 7.39 2.85
CA GLY A 155 -14.18 8.64 2.41
C GLY A 155 -14.29 8.89 0.90
N PHE A 156 -14.99 8.04 0.12
CA PHE A 156 -15.18 8.26 -1.31
C PHE A 156 -16.34 9.21 -1.59
N ILE A 157 -16.18 10.06 -2.61
CA ILE A 157 -17.27 10.91 -3.10
C ILE A 157 -18.32 10.03 -3.80
N GLU A 158 -19.57 10.11 -3.36
CA GLU A 158 -20.67 9.38 -3.97
C GLU A 158 -21.01 9.95 -5.36
N THR A 159 -21.11 9.06 -6.35
CA THR A 159 -21.46 9.41 -7.73
C THR A 159 -22.46 8.41 -8.33
N ASP A 160 -23.22 8.88 -9.32
CA ASP A 160 -24.04 8.02 -10.16
C ASP A 160 -23.20 7.31 -11.27
N GLY A 161 -23.88 6.53 -12.12
CA GLY A 161 -23.25 5.84 -13.26
C GLY A 161 -22.61 6.77 -14.29
N GLN A 162 -22.93 8.06 -14.28
CA GLN A 162 -22.35 9.09 -15.14
C GLN A 162 -21.31 9.95 -14.43
N ARG A 163 -20.88 9.55 -13.22
CA ARG A 163 -19.92 10.25 -12.36
C ARG A 163 -20.40 11.60 -11.84
N ARG A 164 -21.72 11.84 -11.84
CA ARG A 164 -22.32 13.03 -11.25
C ARG A 164 -22.43 12.85 -9.75
N THR A 165 -22.09 13.89 -9.01
CA THR A 165 -22.33 13.96 -7.57
C THR A 165 -23.77 14.44 -7.27
N ALA A 166 -24.12 14.57 -5.99
CA ALA A 166 -25.40 15.19 -5.60
C ALA A 166 -25.46 16.70 -5.93
N GLU A 167 -24.33 17.34 -6.25
CA GLU A 167 -24.28 18.70 -6.79
C GLU A 167 -24.31 18.64 -8.32
N PRO A 168 -25.38 19.16 -9.01
CA PRO A 168 -25.64 18.88 -10.44
C PRO A 168 -24.52 19.30 -11.38
N THR A 169 -23.68 20.27 -10.99
CA THR A 169 -22.57 20.79 -11.81
C THR A 169 -21.24 20.21 -11.42
N VAL A 170 -21.20 19.28 -10.46
CA VAL A 170 -19.95 18.70 -9.92
C VAL A 170 -19.90 17.19 -10.20
N PHE A 171 -18.80 16.77 -10.81
CA PHE A 171 -18.48 15.38 -11.12
C PHE A 171 -17.26 14.94 -10.29
N ALA A 172 -17.13 13.65 -10.04
CA ALA A 172 -15.94 13.08 -9.40
C ALA A 172 -15.46 11.83 -10.16
N ILE A 173 -14.14 11.74 -10.40
CA ILE A 173 -13.49 10.66 -11.13
C ILE A 173 -12.17 10.23 -10.47
N GLY A 174 -11.77 8.98 -10.69
CA GLY A 174 -10.56 8.40 -10.11
C GLY A 174 -10.77 7.95 -8.65
N ASP A 175 -9.68 7.85 -7.91
CA ASP A 175 -9.63 7.39 -6.52
C ASP A 175 -9.99 8.51 -5.52
N VAL A 176 -11.15 9.13 -5.67
CA VAL A 176 -11.57 10.26 -4.85
C VAL A 176 -12.92 10.03 -4.17
#